data_e211f167ccc400df688baa83f11aac10
#
_entry.id   e211f167ccc400df688baa83f11aac10
#
_cell.length_a   1.000
_cell.length_b   1.000
_cell.length_c   1.000
_cell.angle_alpha   90.00
_cell.angle_beta   90.00
_cell.angle_gamma   90.00
#
_symmetry.space_group_name_H-M   'P 1'
#
loop_
_entity.id
_entity.type
_entity.pdbx_description
1 polymer ?
#
loop_
_entity_poly.entity_id
_entity_poly.type
_entity_poly.pdbx_seq_one_letter_code
_entity_poly.pdbx_strand_id
1 'polypeptide(L)'
;MDRAAPLSIPGNTSYTIATNNFGAGVYPLDTNAAYEQNAADALGVTLNVTNNEFTADKSITQLQNQLASAPDGVAFLGISETLFPVAAQYCKNAETPYVFFACAPKDEDVATFEQDEYYVGTVVYSPQGEGAGIAELALADGCKTAVISAGASGDYAHDRRIIGFTEAFEAGGGEVLFVSHSADPSEGVQKTNDLLTAYPDVDCVYACGNDYVAPAADVVKSRGLEGCKIYGADISPNICQLIMDGEVEACSGGVFASCGVAITLLVNYLDGNVIKDSEGKAPYFDSLELFTVTSDNAEDFYKFLSDEALSTHTISDEEYQNLLVRNNAEVNYDYYVDFMANYAENVYAKVEANANRA
;
A
#
# COMPACT_ATOMS: atom_id res chain seq x y z
N MET A 1 9.16 -15.78 -22.30
CA MET A 1 8.19 -16.87 -22.08
C MET A 1 6.85 -16.42 -22.62
N ASP A 2 6.20 -17.23 -23.44
CA ASP A 2 4.89 -16.89 -23.99
C ASP A 2 3.92 -16.68 -22.82
N ARG A 3 3.28 -15.50 -22.76
CA ARG A 3 2.12 -15.27 -21.88
C ARG A 3 1.14 -16.40 -22.15
N ALA A 4 0.81 -17.17 -21.13
CA ALA A 4 -0.30 -18.10 -21.22
C ALA A 4 -1.53 -17.30 -21.67
N ALA A 5 -2.21 -17.79 -22.71
CA ALA A 5 -3.45 -17.14 -23.15
C ALA A 5 -4.40 -17.04 -21.96
N PRO A 6 -5.09 -15.90 -21.76
CA PRO A 6 -6.02 -15.75 -20.66
C PRO A 6 -6.98 -16.94 -20.69
N LEU A 7 -7.14 -17.58 -19.51
CA LEU A 7 -8.09 -18.67 -19.33
C LEU A 7 -9.46 -18.16 -19.78
N SER A 8 -10.10 -18.86 -20.73
CA SER A 8 -11.42 -18.49 -21.21
C SER A 8 -12.42 -18.67 -20.08
N ILE A 9 -12.84 -17.55 -19.50
CA ILE A 9 -13.78 -17.49 -18.38
C ILE A 9 -15.18 -17.82 -18.92
N PRO A 10 -15.88 -18.86 -18.40
CA PRO A 10 -17.26 -19.11 -18.76
C PRO A 10 -18.17 -18.07 -18.10
N GLY A 11 -18.79 -17.21 -18.88
CA GLY A 11 -19.68 -16.15 -18.46
C GLY A 11 -19.06 -14.77 -18.72
N ASN A 12 -18.99 -14.41 -19.98
CA ASN A 12 -18.30 -13.24 -20.50
C ASN A 12 -19.08 -11.95 -20.24
N THR A 13 -18.99 -11.41 -19.03
CA THR A 13 -19.26 -9.99 -18.80
C THR A 13 -17.93 -9.33 -18.44
N SER A 14 -17.32 -8.65 -19.42
CA SER A 14 -16.18 -7.77 -19.14
C SER A 14 -16.74 -6.55 -18.40
N TYR A 15 -16.55 -6.51 -17.08
CA TYR A 15 -16.91 -5.33 -16.29
C TYR A 15 -15.98 -4.16 -16.59
N THR A 16 -16.51 -2.95 -16.53
CA THR A 16 -15.75 -1.70 -16.56
C THR A 16 -15.72 -1.12 -15.16
N ILE A 17 -14.54 -1.04 -14.56
CA ILE A 17 -14.34 -0.50 -13.21
C ILE A 17 -13.64 0.85 -13.31
N ALA A 18 -14.22 1.87 -12.69
CA ALA A 18 -13.58 3.16 -12.52
C ALA A 18 -12.64 3.11 -11.30
N THR A 19 -11.45 3.63 -11.44
CA THR A 19 -10.47 3.78 -10.35
C THR A 19 -9.68 5.06 -10.50
N ASN A 20 -8.91 5.42 -9.49
CA ASN A 20 -8.09 6.62 -9.50
C ASN A 20 -6.72 6.36 -8.91
N ASN A 21 -5.71 7.05 -9.45
CA ASN A 21 -4.40 7.20 -8.85
C ASN A 21 -4.21 8.64 -8.37
N PHE A 22 -3.60 8.83 -7.21
CA PHE A 22 -3.43 10.17 -6.64
C PHE A 22 -2.49 11.06 -7.46
N GLY A 23 -1.44 10.48 -8.02
CA GLY A 23 -0.47 11.17 -8.87
C GLY A 23 0.25 10.21 -9.82
N ALA A 24 1.03 10.72 -10.73
CA ALA A 24 1.89 9.98 -11.63
C ALA A 24 3.29 10.60 -11.68
N GLY A 25 4.29 9.81 -12.08
CA GLY A 25 5.69 10.23 -12.16
C GLY A 25 6.42 10.18 -10.82
N VAL A 26 5.83 9.54 -9.80
CA VAL A 26 6.42 9.37 -8.47
C VAL A 26 6.23 7.93 -8.03
N TYR A 27 7.32 7.28 -7.64
CA TYR A 27 7.25 6.04 -6.88
C TYR A 27 6.74 6.38 -5.45
N PRO A 28 5.83 5.66 -4.84
CA PRO A 28 5.25 4.39 -5.24
C PRO A 28 3.92 4.48 -6.02
N LEU A 29 3.41 5.66 -6.35
CA LEU A 29 2.11 5.83 -7.00
C LEU A 29 2.04 5.21 -8.42
N ASP A 30 3.14 5.26 -9.17
CA ASP A 30 3.20 4.59 -10.48
C ASP A 30 3.09 3.07 -10.33
N THR A 31 3.60 2.53 -9.21
CA THR A 31 3.46 1.12 -8.87
C THR A 31 2.01 0.76 -8.55
N ASN A 32 1.25 1.63 -7.86
CA ASN A 32 -0.17 1.40 -7.61
C ASN A 32 -0.96 1.18 -8.92
N ALA A 33 -0.76 2.07 -9.91
CA ALA A 33 -1.44 1.95 -11.21
C ALA A 33 -1.10 0.63 -11.93
N ALA A 34 0.14 0.14 -11.78
CA ALA A 34 0.56 -1.14 -12.36
C ALA A 34 -0.07 -2.34 -11.61
N TYR A 35 -0.19 -2.28 -10.29
CA TYR A 35 -0.91 -3.31 -9.51
C TYR A 35 -2.39 -3.36 -9.89
N GLU A 36 -3.05 -2.21 -10.03
CA GLU A 36 -4.44 -2.14 -10.50
C GLU A 36 -4.59 -2.81 -11.87
N GLN A 37 -3.70 -2.49 -12.81
CA GLN A 37 -3.74 -3.07 -14.15
C GLN A 37 -3.51 -4.59 -14.14
N ASN A 38 -2.57 -5.09 -13.32
CA ASN A 38 -2.36 -6.54 -13.19
C ASN A 38 -3.60 -7.25 -12.65
N ALA A 39 -4.23 -6.70 -11.63
CA ALA A 39 -5.46 -7.27 -11.10
C ALA A 39 -6.56 -7.28 -12.17
N ALA A 40 -6.69 -6.19 -12.92
CA ALA A 40 -7.67 -6.10 -14.01
C ALA A 40 -7.42 -7.12 -15.12
N ASP A 41 -6.17 -7.26 -15.56
CA ASP A 41 -5.76 -8.24 -16.59
C ASP A 41 -6.05 -9.67 -16.10
N ALA A 42 -5.67 -9.98 -14.86
CA ALA A 42 -5.93 -11.29 -14.25
C ALA A 42 -7.43 -11.60 -14.15
N LEU A 43 -8.26 -10.62 -13.83
CA LEU A 43 -9.70 -10.77 -13.60
C LEU A 43 -10.52 -10.63 -14.89
N GLY A 44 -9.94 -10.16 -15.99
CA GLY A 44 -10.61 -9.94 -17.26
C GLY A 44 -11.58 -8.75 -17.23
N VAL A 45 -11.26 -7.72 -16.42
CA VAL A 45 -12.04 -6.48 -16.33
C VAL A 45 -11.32 -5.34 -17.06
N THR A 46 -12.07 -4.31 -17.44
CA THR A 46 -11.52 -3.09 -18.03
C THR A 46 -11.44 -2.00 -16.97
N LEU A 47 -10.27 -1.38 -16.81
CA LEU A 47 -10.12 -0.22 -15.92
C LEU A 47 -10.27 1.09 -16.66
N ASN A 48 -10.98 2.02 -16.02
CA ASN A 48 -10.99 3.45 -16.35
C ASN A 48 -10.24 4.18 -15.24
N VAL A 49 -8.93 4.38 -15.42
CA VAL A 49 -8.05 4.98 -14.41
C VAL A 49 -7.94 6.48 -14.63
N THR A 50 -8.11 7.27 -13.59
CA THR A 50 -7.83 8.71 -13.61
C THR A 50 -6.65 9.06 -12.73
N ASN A 51 -5.90 10.11 -13.11
CA ASN A 51 -4.79 10.66 -12.35
C ASN A 51 -5.25 11.98 -11.70
N ASN A 52 -5.22 12.04 -10.37
CA ASN A 52 -5.72 13.18 -9.60
C ASN A 52 -4.72 14.35 -9.49
N GLU A 53 -3.53 14.21 -10.09
CA GLU A 53 -2.47 15.25 -10.12
C GLU A 53 -2.16 15.84 -8.74
N PHE A 54 -2.08 14.97 -7.72
CA PHE A 54 -1.82 15.31 -6.32
C PHE A 54 -2.83 16.27 -5.68
N THR A 55 -4.08 16.29 -6.19
CA THR A 55 -5.10 17.24 -5.75
C THR A 55 -6.37 16.51 -5.33
N ALA A 56 -6.76 16.67 -4.06
CA ALA A 56 -7.98 16.06 -3.50
C ALA A 56 -9.26 16.45 -4.26
N ASP A 57 -9.40 17.74 -4.65
CA ASP A 57 -10.56 18.21 -5.39
C ASP A 57 -10.69 17.55 -6.76
N LYS A 58 -9.56 17.21 -7.41
CA LYS A 58 -9.58 16.49 -8.68
C LYS A 58 -10.08 15.06 -8.52
N SER A 59 -9.76 14.38 -7.40
CA SER A 59 -10.27 13.04 -7.14
C SER A 59 -11.79 12.99 -7.25
N ILE A 60 -12.48 13.93 -6.63
CA ILE A 60 -13.94 13.99 -6.65
C ILE A 60 -14.48 14.42 -8.03
N THR A 61 -13.86 15.42 -8.66
CA THR A 61 -14.31 15.89 -10.00
C THR A 61 -14.15 14.78 -11.04
N GLN A 62 -13.06 14.02 -10.99
CA GLN A 62 -12.82 12.92 -11.91
C GLN A 62 -13.73 11.73 -11.63
N LEU A 63 -14.01 11.41 -10.35
CA LEU A 63 -15.01 10.42 -9.99
C LEU A 63 -16.38 10.76 -10.59
N GLN A 64 -16.82 12.02 -10.50
CA GLN A 64 -18.08 12.45 -11.11
C GLN A 64 -18.09 12.22 -12.64
N ASN A 65 -16.97 12.53 -13.31
CA ASN A 65 -16.84 12.31 -14.75
C ASN A 65 -16.85 10.81 -15.11
N GLN A 66 -16.19 9.97 -14.29
CA GLN A 66 -16.21 8.52 -14.48
C GLN A 66 -17.60 7.94 -14.28
N LEU A 67 -18.32 8.35 -13.23
CA LEU A 67 -19.71 7.93 -12.97
C LEU A 67 -20.67 8.32 -14.12
N ALA A 68 -20.44 9.46 -14.78
CA ALA A 68 -21.22 9.85 -15.97
C ALA A 68 -21.06 8.89 -17.15
N SER A 69 -19.99 8.05 -17.15
CA SER A 69 -19.77 7.00 -18.15
C SER A 69 -20.42 5.67 -17.76
N ALA A 70 -21.16 5.64 -16.65
CA ALA A 70 -21.87 4.48 -16.12
C ALA A 70 -20.96 3.22 -16.00
N PRO A 71 -19.86 3.25 -15.24
CA PRO A 71 -19.07 2.05 -14.97
C PRO A 71 -19.88 1.04 -14.17
N ASP A 72 -19.53 -0.23 -14.26
CA ASP A 72 -20.16 -1.31 -13.48
C ASP A 72 -19.84 -1.21 -11.98
N GLY A 73 -18.69 -0.60 -11.63
CA GLY A 73 -18.28 -0.37 -10.25
C GLY A 73 -17.15 0.64 -10.12
N VAL A 74 -16.88 1.05 -8.89
CA VAL A 74 -15.82 2.00 -8.54
C VAL A 74 -14.91 1.40 -7.47
N ALA A 75 -13.60 1.36 -7.73
CA ALA A 75 -12.57 1.16 -6.72
C ALA A 75 -11.89 2.51 -6.46
N PHE A 76 -12.08 3.09 -5.27
CA PHE A 76 -11.67 4.46 -4.99
C PHE A 76 -10.51 4.51 -3.99
N LEU A 77 -9.39 5.09 -4.43
CA LEU A 77 -8.27 5.46 -3.58
C LEU A 77 -8.59 6.79 -2.89
N GLY A 78 -8.84 6.72 -1.58
CA GLY A 78 -8.97 7.93 -0.76
C GLY A 78 -7.63 8.33 -0.15
N ILE A 79 -7.22 9.56 -0.37
CA ILE A 79 -5.96 10.12 0.17
C ILE A 79 -6.18 10.96 1.42
N SER A 80 -7.42 11.25 1.73
CA SER A 80 -7.87 11.99 2.90
C SER A 80 -9.19 11.41 3.38
N GLU A 81 -9.32 11.27 4.69
CA GLU A 81 -10.54 10.76 5.33
C GLU A 81 -11.79 11.55 4.92
N THR A 82 -11.65 12.83 4.58
CA THR A 82 -12.76 13.70 4.18
C THR A 82 -13.34 13.42 2.79
N LEU A 83 -12.62 12.68 1.95
CA LEU A 83 -13.06 12.34 0.59
C LEU A 83 -14.05 11.17 0.56
N PHE A 84 -13.97 10.24 1.51
CA PHE A 84 -14.77 9.02 1.49
C PHE A 84 -16.28 9.26 1.55
N PRO A 85 -16.82 10.12 2.48
CA PRO A 85 -18.25 10.41 2.51
C PRO A 85 -18.75 11.04 1.21
N VAL A 86 -17.91 11.88 0.58
CA VAL A 86 -18.26 12.55 -0.68
C VAL A 86 -18.28 11.55 -1.82
N ALA A 87 -17.25 10.69 -1.93
CA ALA A 87 -17.18 9.64 -2.94
C ALA A 87 -18.35 8.66 -2.82
N ALA A 88 -18.63 8.18 -1.59
CA ALA A 88 -19.76 7.30 -1.30
C ALA A 88 -21.09 7.92 -1.76
N GLN A 89 -21.32 9.20 -1.46
CA GLN A 89 -22.55 9.88 -1.84
C GLN A 89 -22.72 9.98 -3.37
N TYR A 90 -21.63 10.21 -4.13
CA TYR A 90 -21.69 10.23 -5.59
C TYR A 90 -21.95 8.84 -6.17
N CYS A 91 -21.29 7.80 -5.66
CA CYS A 91 -21.52 6.42 -6.08
C CYS A 91 -22.95 5.98 -5.79
N LYS A 92 -23.47 6.27 -4.59
CA LYS A 92 -24.85 6.01 -4.20
C LYS A 92 -25.87 6.70 -5.12
N ASN A 93 -25.66 7.98 -5.41
CA ASN A 93 -26.54 8.75 -6.31
C ASN A 93 -26.54 8.21 -7.75
N ALA A 94 -25.43 7.60 -8.16
CA ALA A 94 -25.28 6.94 -9.46
C ALA A 94 -25.71 5.46 -9.45
N GLU A 95 -26.17 4.94 -8.29
CA GLU A 95 -26.52 3.52 -8.12
C GLU A 95 -25.37 2.59 -8.55
N THR A 96 -24.10 2.98 -8.28
CA THR A 96 -22.89 2.27 -8.70
C THR A 96 -22.20 1.65 -7.49
N PRO A 97 -21.97 0.33 -7.48
CA PRO A 97 -21.22 -0.34 -6.41
C PRO A 97 -19.81 0.23 -6.27
N TYR A 98 -19.35 0.36 -5.01
CA TYR A 98 -18.04 0.94 -4.74
C TYR A 98 -17.31 0.25 -3.59
N VAL A 99 -15.99 0.20 -3.69
CA VAL A 99 -15.05 -0.28 -2.69
C VAL A 99 -13.98 0.77 -2.45
N PHE A 100 -13.54 0.90 -1.21
CA PHE A 100 -12.42 1.77 -0.85
C PHE A 100 -11.15 0.94 -0.65
N PHE A 101 -9.98 1.51 -0.96
CA PHE A 101 -8.70 0.81 -0.76
C PHE A 101 -7.56 1.75 -0.35
N ALA A 102 -6.48 1.15 0.15
CA ALA A 102 -5.23 1.74 0.60
C ALA A 102 -5.34 2.65 1.84
N CYS A 103 -6.25 3.61 1.86
CA CYS A 103 -6.49 4.49 3.00
C CYS A 103 -7.84 4.20 3.63
N ALA A 104 -7.93 4.30 4.95
CA ALA A 104 -9.13 4.04 5.70
C ALA A 104 -10.01 5.28 5.85
N PRO A 105 -11.33 5.17 5.67
CA PRO A 105 -12.28 6.16 6.16
C PRO A 105 -12.30 6.19 7.69
N LYS A 106 -12.92 7.22 8.26
CA LYS A 106 -13.17 7.26 9.71
C LYS A 106 -14.16 6.20 10.13
N ASP A 107 -14.00 5.64 11.33
CA ASP A 107 -14.91 4.62 11.87
C ASP A 107 -16.37 5.08 11.88
N GLU A 108 -16.63 6.35 12.20
CA GLU A 108 -17.99 6.92 12.18
C GLU A 108 -18.62 6.96 10.79
N ASP A 109 -17.80 7.11 9.74
CA ASP A 109 -18.24 7.10 8.35
C ASP A 109 -18.50 5.67 7.86
N VAL A 110 -17.69 4.69 8.29
CA VAL A 110 -17.87 3.26 7.95
C VAL A 110 -19.26 2.78 8.37
N ALA A 111 -19.68 3.11 9.59
CA ALA A 111 -21.03 2.76 10.09
C ALA A 111 -22.15 3.34 9.22
N THR A 112 -21.92 4.45 8.54
CA THR A 112 -22.85 5.04 7.58
C THR A 112 -22.81 4.32 6.24
N PHE A 113 -21.63 3.95 5.76
CA PHE A 113 -21.46 3.22 4.49
C PHE A 113 -22.08 1.82 4.55
N GLU A 114 -21.96 1.12 5.70
CA GLU A 114 -22.58 -0.19 5.91
C GLU A 114 -24.11 -0.22 5.69
N GLN A 115 -24.77 0.95 5.75
CA GLN A 115 -26.20 1.08 5.48
C GLN A 115 -26.50 1.34 3.99
N ASP A 116 -25.47 1.47 3.17
CA ASP A 116 -25.60 1.68 1.73
C ASP A 116 -25.46 0.34 0.99
N GLU A 117 -26.48 -0.04 0.22
CA GLU A 117 -26.47 -1.29 -0.54
C GLU A 117 -25.39 -1.34 -1.64
N TYR A 118 -24.87 -0.18 -2.06
CA TYR A 118 -23.80 -0.07 -3.05
C TYR A 118 -22.40 -0.13 -2.44
N TYR A 119 -22.29 -0.04 -1.12
CA TYR A 119 -21.00 -0.18 -0.45
C TYR A 119 -20.58 -1.65 -0.38
N VAL A 120 -19.51 -1.97 -1.10
CA VAL A 120 -18.99 -3.35 -1.21
C VAL A 120 -18.03 -3.67 -0.07
N GLY A 121 -17.26 -2.68 0.40
CA GLY A 121 -16.33 -2.83 1.51
C GLY A 121 -15.15 -1.87 1.46
N THR A 122 -14.21 -2.08 2.37
CA THR A 122 -12.93 -1.38 2.43
C THR A 122 -11.79 -2.39 2.58
N VAL A 123 -10.71 -2.21 1.83
CA VAL A 123 -9.50 -3.04 1.87
C VAL A 123 -8.29 -2.16 2.10
N VAL A 124 -7.73 -2.22 3.29
CA VAL A 124 -6.59 -1.39 3.68
C VAL A 124 -5.50 -2.23 4.35
N TYR A 125 -4.35 -1.64 4.56
CA TYR A 125 -3.29 -2.15 5.43
C TYR A 125 -3.23 -1.30 6.70
N SER A 126 -2.41 -1.70 7.66
CA SER A 126 -2.19 -0.91 8.87
C SER A 126 -0.89 -0.10 8.78
N PRO A 127 -0.92 1.20 8.41
CA PRO A 127 0.29 2.02 8.43
C PRO A 127 0.86 2.16 9.84
N GLN A 128 -0.01 2.13 10.88
CA GLN A 128 0.43 2.14 12.27
C GLN A 128 1.17 0.84 12.62
N GLY A 129 0.66 -0.33 12.21
CA GLY A 129 1.33 -1.62 12.37
C GLY A 129 2.66 -1.68 11.60
N GLU A 130 2.70 -1.10 10.40
CA GLU A 130 3.92 -0.99 9.59
C GLU A 130 5.00 -0.21 10.35
N GLY A 131 4.67 0.98 10.87
CA GLY A 131 5.60 1.78 11.67
C GLY A 131 6.06 1.06 12.94
N ALA A 132 5.16 0.35 13.63
CA ALA A 132 5.48 -0.43 14.80
C ALA A 132 6.46 -1.58 14.50
N GLY A 133 6.25 -2.32 13.41
CA GLY A 133 7.17 -3.39 12.98
C GLY A 133 8.59 -2.88 12.69
N ILE A 134 8.69 -1.73 12.04
CA ILE A 134 10.01 -1.09 11.79
C ILE A 134 10.66 -0.62 13.11
N ALA A 135 9.89 -0.12 14.07
CA ALA A 135 10.42 0.27 15.38
C ALA A 135 10.98 -0.93 16.16
N GLU A 136 10.32 -2.09 16.08
CA GLU A 136 10.79 -3.34 16.70
C GLU A 136 12.15 -3.77 16.12
N LEU A 137 12.36 -3.64 14.82
CA LEU A 137 13.67 -3.92 14.18
C LEU A 137 14.73 -2.95 14.68
N ALA A 138 14.44 -1.65 14.72
CA ALA A 138 15.39 -0.66 15.21
C ALA A 138 15.80 -0.92 16.67
N LEU A 139 14.84 -1.31 17.52
CA LEU A 139 15.10 -1.71 18.91
C LEU A 139 15.94 -2.98 19.02
N ALA A 140 15.65 -4.00 18.19
CA ALA A 140 16.41 -5.24 18.13
C ALA A 140 17.87 -4.99 17.73
N ASP A 141 18.11 -4.01 16.85
CA ASP A 141 19.42 -3.56 16.43
C ASP A 141 20.13 -2.66 17.46
N GLY A 142 19.50 -2.41 18.59
CA GLY A 142 20.07 -1.70 19.74
C GLY A 142 19.86 -0.18 19.73
N CYS A 143 19.09 0.39 18.79
CA CYS A 143 18.78 1.82 18.77
C CYS A 143 18.03 2.23 20.04
N LYS A 144 18.38 3.39 20.59
CA LYS A 144 17.77 3.99 21.79
C LYS A 144 17.15 5.34 21.50
N THR A 145 17.63 6.03 20.47
CA THR A 145 17.15 7.33 20.06
C THR A 145 16.84 7.31 18.56
N ALA A 146 15.75 7.95 18.19
CA ALA A 146 15.31 8.06 16.79
C ALA A 146 14.90 9.49 16.44
N VAL A 147 15.10 9.87 15.17
CA VAL A 147 14.41 10.99 14.54
C VAL A 147 13.60 10.47 13.36
N ILE A 148 12.52 11.17 13.02
CA ILE A 148 11.61 10.74 11.96
C ILE A 148 11.62 11.79 10.84
N SER A 149 11.77 11.33 9.59
CA SER A 149 11.64 12.15 8.37
C SER A 149 10.38 11.71 7.61
N ALA A 150 9.42 12.62 7.44
CA ALA A 150 8.11 12.29 6.92
C ALA A 150 7.55 13.36 5.98
N GLY A 151 6.50 13.00 5.25
CA GLY A 151 5.72 13.90 4.42
C GLY A 151 4.96 14.96 5.19
N ALA A 152 4.11 15.70 4.50
CA ALA A 152 3.29 16.75 5.11
C ALA A 152 2.46 16.21 6.27
N SER A 153 2.34 16.99 7.33
CA SER A 153 1.41 16.67 8.41
C SER A 153 -0.03 16.63 7.88
N GLY A 154 -0.78 15.61 8.28
CA GLY A 154 -2.13 15.33 7.78
C GLY A 154 -2.16 14.32 6.63
N ASP A 155 -1.01 13.84 6.17
CA ASP A 155 -0.94 12.67 5.30
C ASP A 155 -1.34 11.42 6.09
N TYR A 156 -2.35 10.69 5.57
CA TYR A 156 -2.93 9.54 6.27
C TYR A 156 -1.89 8.46 6.61
N ALA A 157 -1.07 8.06 5.64
CA ALA A 157 -0.12 6.96 5.82
C ALA A 157 1.04 7.40 6.72
N HIS A 158 1.61 8.58 6.46
CA HIS A 158 2.76 9.08 7.21
C HIS A 158 2.43 9.36 8.67
N ASP A 159 1.31 10.03 8.96
CA ASP A 159 0.92 10.33 10.34
C ASP A 159 0.71 9.04 11.16
N ARG A 160 0.10 8.00 10.58
CA ARG A 160 -0.11 6.71 11.26
C ARG A 160 1.19 5.90 11.40
N ARG A 161 2.06 5.91 10.40
CA ARG A 161 3.41 5.31 10.51
C ARG A 161 4.21 5.95 11.63
N ILE A 162 4.16 7.29 11.76
CA ILE A 162 4.80 8.04 12.85
C ILE A 162 4.26 7.60 14.21
N ILE A 163 2.92 7.51 14.35
CA ILE A 163 2.29 7.05 15.59
C ILE A 163 2.76 5.66 15.95
N GLY A 164 2.65 4.71 15.02
CA GLY A 164 3.03 3.31 15.25
C GLY A 164 4.50 3.15 15.62
N PHE A 165 5.40 3.80 14.87
CA PHE A 165 6.83 3.78 15.19
C PHE A 165 7.09 4.37 16.57
N THR A 166 6.54 5.54 16.88
CA THR A 166 6.78 6.23 18.15
C THR A 166 6.29 5.39 19.33
N GLU A 167 5.03 4.92 19.28
CA GLU A 167 4.44 4.12 20.36
C GLU A 167 5.22 2.82 20.62
N ALA A 168 5.59 2.08 19.58
CA ALA A 168 6.34 0.84 19.73
C ALA A 168 7.79 1.08 20.18
N PHE A 169 8.46 2.10 19.62
CA PHE A 169 9.84 2.42 19.97
C PHE A 169 9.96 2.87 21.42
N GLU A 170 9.05 3.74 21.89
CA GLU A 170 9.02 4.21 23.27
C GLU A 170 8.60 3.10 24.25
N ALA A 171 7.63 2.25 23.89
CA ALA A 171 7.26 1.09 24.69
C ALA A 171 8.43 0.10 24.86
N GLY A 172 9.31 -0.01 23.86
CA GLY A 172 10.54 -0.79 23.91
C GLY A 172 11.71 -0.11 24.62
N GLY A 173 11.50 1.10 25.16
CA GLY A 173 12.50 1.87 25.94
C GLY A 173 13.40 2.76 25.09
N GLY A 174 13.03 3.02 23.85
CA GLY A 174 13.63 4.05 23.00
C GLY A 174 13.01 5.43 23.25
N GLU A 175 13.52 6.45 22.57
CA GLU A 175 13.04 7.83 22.61
C GLU A 175 13.02 8.42 21.20
N VAL A 176 11.85 8.92 20.74
CA VAL A 176 11.73 9.68 19.50
C VAL A 176 12.00 11.15 19.79
N LEU A 177 13.16 11.64 19.35
CA LEU A 177 13.65 12.98 19.68
C LEU A 177 12.93 14.07 18.90
N PHE A 178 12.60 13.82 17.63
CA PHE A 178 11.93 14.80 16.78
C PHE A 178 11.30 14.15 15.53
N VAL A 179 10.22 14.76 15.06
CA VAL A 179 9.59 14.44 13.77
C VAL A 179 9.69 15.65 12.84
N SER A 180 10.31 15.48 11.69
CA SER A 180 10.41 16.51 10.65
C SER A 180 9.42 16.23 9.54
N HIS A 181 8.58 17.20 9.24
CA HIS A 181 7.64 17.14 8.13
C HIS A 181 8.15 17.94 6.93
N SER A 182 7.92 17.40 5.72
CA SER A 182 8.22 18.05 4.46
C SER A 182 7.00 18.02 3.56
N ALA A 183 6.55 19.18 3.10
CA ALA A 183 5.43 19.25 2.14
C ALA A 183 5.85 18.85 0.72
N ASP A 184 7.15 18.85 0.44
CA ASP A 184 7.73 18.51 -0.85
C ASP A 184 8.88 17.50 -0.64
N PRO A 185 8.80 16.29 -1.24
CA PRO A 185 9.88 15.31 -1.17
C PRO A 185 11.26 15.86 -1.59
N SER A 186 11.31 16.85 -2.47
CA SER A 186 12.56 17.49 -2.88
C SER A 186 13.30 18.20 -1.73
N GLU A 187 12.62 18.53 -0.64
CA GLU A 187 13.22 19.07 0.58
C GLU A 187 13.82 17.97 1.49
N GLY A 188 13.60 16.69 1.18
CA GLY A 188 13.99 15.57 2.03
C GLY A 188 15.46 15.59 2.47
N VAL A 189 16.39 15.85 1.53
CA VAL A 189 17.83 15.97 1.83
C VAL A 189 18.08 17.11 2.83
N GLN A 190 17.51 18.31 2.58
CA GLN A 190 17.72 19.47 3.46
C GLN A 190 17.13 19.21 4.86
N LYS A 191 15.92 18.69 4.92
CA LYS A 191 15.23 18.40 6.20
C LYS A 191 15.97 17.35 7.01
N THR A 192 16.44 16.27 6.37
CA THR A 192 17.25 15.26 7.05
C THR A 192 18.58 15.84 7.53
N ASN A 193 19.21 16.69 6.72
CA ASN A 193 20.45 17.37 7.11
C ASN A 193 20.25 18.29 8.34
N ASP A 194 19.13 19.01 8.39
CA ASP A 194 18.76 19.85 9.55
C ASP A 194 18.50 18.98 10.80
N LEU A 195 17.78 17.85 10.65
CA LEU A 195 17.56 16.88 11.71
C LEU A 195 18.88 16.36 12.30
N LEU A 196 19.78 15.85 11.45
CA LEU A 196 21.06 15.29 11.88
C LEU A 196 22.06 16.38 12.33
N THR A 197 21.78 17.65 12.06
CA THR A 197 22.53 18.76 12.64
C THR A 197 22.05 19.06 14.07
N ALA A 198 20.76 18.99 14.30
CA ALA A 198 20.17 19.19 15.63
C ALA A 198 20.42 17.98 16.55
N TYR A 199 20.47 16.77 16.01
CA TYR A 199 20.61 15.50 16.73
C TYR A 199 21.79 14.67 16.14
N PRO A 200 23.05 15.09 16.31
CA PRO A 200 24.20 14.48 15.63
C PRO A 200 24.54 13.08 16.17
N ASP A 201 24.13 12.75 17.37
CA ASP A 201 24.41 11.47 18.05
C ASP A 201 23.18 10.54 18.09
N VAL A 202 22.16 10.77 17.22
CA VAL A 202 20.98 9.93 17.14
C VAL A 202 21.34 8.55 16.58
N ASP A 203 20.76 7.48 17.16
CA ASP A 203 21.04 6.11 16.74
C ASP A 203 20.40 5.75 15.41
N CYS A 204 19.21 6.30 15.11
CA CYS A 204 18.56 5.99 13.83
C CYS A 204 17.65 7.11 13.29
N VAL A 205 17.44 7.04 11.96
CA VAL A 205 16.42 7.79 11.23
C VAL A 205 15.34 6.82 10.77
N TYR A 206 14.09 7.07 11.11
CA TYR A 206 12.94 6.44 10.45
C TYR A 206 12.42 7.35 9.34
N ALA A 207 12.48 6.87 8.11
CA ALA A 207 12.03 7.58 6.90
C ALA A 207 10.67 7.00 6.45
N CYS A 208 9.60 7.81 6.55
CA CYS A 208 8.21 7.35 6.40
C CYS A 208 7.76 7.07 4.95
N GLY A 209 8.67 6.93 4.00
CA GLY A 209 8.35 6.63 2.61
C GLY A 209 9.59 6.62 1.72
N ASN A 210 9.49 5.97 0.56
CA ASN A 210 10.59 5.81 -0.40
C ASN A 210 11.33 7.13 -0.69
N ASP A 211 10.59 8.24 -0.82
CA ASP A 211 11.13 9.55 -1.15
C ASP A 211 11.94 10.19 -0.01
N TYR A 212 11.90 9.62 1.18
CA TYR A 212 12.65 10.07 2.36
C TYR A 212 13.82 9.14 2.71
N VAL A 213 13.76 7.86 2.29
CA VAL A 213 14.80 6.86 2.61
C VAL A 213 16.11 7.18 1.91
N ALA A 214 16.09 7.34 0.58
CA ALA A 214 17.30 7.64 -0.17
C ALA A 214 17.95 8.98 0.24
N PRO A 215 17.19 10.09 0.43
CA PRO A 215 17.72 11.31 1.01
C PRO A 215 18.39 11.13 2.39
N ALA A 216 17.81 10.29 3.25
CA ALA A 216 18.41 10.01 4.56
C ALA A 216 19.74 9.27 4.42
N ALA A 217 19.80 8.26 3.56
CA ALA A 217 21.03 7.51 3.25
C ALA A 217 22.14 8.45 2.72
N ASP A 218 21.81 9.30 1.75
CA ASP A 218 22.75 10.28 1.18
C ASP A 218 23.33 11.23 2.23
N VAL A 219 22.50 11.72 3.15
CA VAL A 219 22.94 12.64 4.21
C VAL A 219 23.83 11.92 5.22
N VAL A 220 23.43 10.75 5.71
CA VAL A 220 24.20 9.95 6.67
C VAL A 220 25.57 9.62 6.09
N LYS A 221 25.61 9.11 4.84
CA LYS A 221 26.84 8.78 4.12
C LYS A 221 27.74 9.99 3.89
N SER A 222 27.18 11.09 3.37
CA SER A 222 27.97 12.30 3.05
C SER A 222 28.59 12.96 4.29
N ARG A 223 27.96 12.78 5.46
CA ARG A 223 28.46 13.30 6.74
C ARG A 223 29.34 12.32 7.50
N GLY A 224 29.47 11.08 7.02
CA GLY A 224 30.25 10.03 7.70
C GLY A 224 29.68 9.62 9.06
N LEU A 225 28.34 9.61 9.20
CA LEU A 225 27.65 9.25 10.44
C LEU A 225 27.44 7.73 10.50
N GLU A 226 28.52 6.94 10.52
CA GLU A 226 28.51 5.47 10.45
C GLU A 226 27.74 4.79 11.60
N GLY A 227 27.44 5.50 12.68
CA GLY A 227 26.64 4.99 13.82
C GLY A 227 25.13 5.23 13.67
N CYS A 228 24.70 6.04 12.72
CA CYS A 228 23.29 6.36 12.53
C CYS A 228 22.68 5.42 11.49
N LYS A 229 21.78 4.54 11.95
CA LYS A 229 21.07 3.55 11.12
C LYS A 229 19.87 4.17 10.42
N ILE A 230 19.48 3.60 9.27
CA ILE A 230 18.32 4.08 8.52
C ILE A 230 17.32 2.94 8.33
N TYR A 231 16.08 3.24 8.67
CA TYR A 231 14.92 2.40 8.47
C TYR A 231 13.85 3.15 7.69
N GLY A 232 13.03 2.43 6.92
CA GLY A 232 12.05 3.12 6.11
C GLY A 232 10.79 2.33 5.78
N ALA A 233 9.94 2.97 5.01
CA ALA A 233 8.76 2.41 4.39
C ALA A 233 8.83 2.59 2.87
N ASP A 234 8.08 1.74 2.16
CA ASP A 234 7.99 1.69 0.69
C ASP A 234 9.29 1.22 0.02
N ILE A 235 9.28 -0.03 -0.41
CA ILE A 235 10.44 -0.68 -1.05
C ILE A 235 10.46 -0.46 -2.56
N SER A 236 11.64 -0.24 -3.10
CA SER A 236 11.91 -0.16 -4.54
C SER A 236 13.23 -0.85 -4.87
N PRO A 237 13.54 -1.14 -6.15
CA PRO A 237 14.86 -1.64 -6.52
C PRO A 237 16.02 -0.77 -6.00
N ASN A 238 15.85 0.55 -6.02
CA ASN A 238 16.86 1.47 -5.48
C ASN A 238 17.05 1.29 -3.97
N ILE A 239 15.97 1.11 -3.22
CA ILE A 239 16.08 0.89 -1.76
C ILE A 239 16.68 -0.49 -1.47
N CYS A 240 16.34 -1.53 -2.24
CA CYS A 240 17.02 -2.83 -2.13
C CYS A 240 18.54 -2.69 -2.33
N GLN A 241 18.97 -1.87 -3.31
CA GLN A 241 20.40 -1.61 -3.52
C GLN A 241 21.04 -0.92 -2.32
N LEU A 242 20.38 0.08 -1.73
CA LEU A 242 20.88 0.76 -0.54
C LEU A 242 20.99 -0.20 0.67
N ILE A 243 20.07 -1.16 0.79
CA ILE A 243 20.13 -2.20 1.83
C ILE A 243 21.33 -3.13 1.56
N MET A 244 21.52 -3.58 0.31
CA MET A 244 22.69 -4.43 -0.05
C MET A 244 24.03 -3.71 0.18
N ASP A 245 24.07 -2.39 -0.02
CA ASP A 245 25.26 -1.58 0.20
C ASP A 245 25.49 -1.25 1.69
N GLY A 246 24.56 -1.64 2.58
CA GLY A 246 24.62 -1.39 4.02
C GLY A 246 24.36 0.07 4.40
N GLU A 247 23.70 0.84 3.53
CA GLU A 247 23.33 2.23 3.77
C GLU A 247 21.92 2.38 4.39
N VAL A 248 21.12 1.33 4.30
CA VAL A 248 19.77 1.20 4.90
C VAL A 248 19.66 -0.18 5.55
N GLU A 249 19.08 -0.25 6.74
CA GLU A 249 18.97 -1.51 7.49
C GLU A 249 17.74 -2.33 7.04
N ALA A 250 16.58 -1.67 6.95
CA ALA A 250 15.33 -2.32 6.56
C ALA A 250 14.31 -1.33 6.00
N CYS A 251 13.45 -1.85 5.10
CA CYS A 251 12.26 -1.16 4.63
C CYS A 251 11.08 -2.12 4.50
N SER A 252 9.87 -1.65 4.83
CA SER A 252 8.61 -2.35 4.56
C SER A 252 8.14 -2.16 3.12
N GLY A 253 7.26 -3.03 2.64
CA GLY A 253 6.66 -2.91 1.31
C GLY A 253 5.39 -3.75 1.15
N GLY A 254 4.66 -3.52 0.06
CA GLY A 254 3.47 -4.31 -0.30
C GLY A 254 2.13 -3.60 -0.16
N VAL A 255 2.11 -2.32 0.19
CA VAL A 255 0.88 -1.53 0.47
C VAL A 255 -0.14 -1.55 -0.68
N PHE A 256 0.32 -1.59 -1.93
CA PHE A 256 -0.56 -1.52 -3.09
C PHE A 256 -1.24 -2.82 -3.47
N ALA A 257 -0.91 -3.95 -2.83
CA ALA A 257 -1.66 -5.18 -2.98
C ALA A 257 -3.15 -5.02 -2.59
N SER A 258 -3.45 -4.08 -1.70
CA SER A 258 -4.83 -3.76 -1.28
C SER A 258 -5.75 -3.37 -2.44
N CYS A 259 -5.22 -2.70 -3.48
CA CYS A 259 -6.02 -2.29 -4.64
C CYS A 259 -6.53 -3.51 -5.43
N GLY A 260 -5.68 -4.50 -5.67
CA GLY A 260 -6.05 -5.72 -6.38
C GLY A 260 -7.07 -6.56 -5.61
N VAL A 261 -6.89 -6.69 -4.29
CA VAL A 261 -7.85 -7.37 -3.41
C VAL A 261 -9.21 -6.64 -3.42
N ALA A 262 -9.20 -5.30 -3.40
CA ALA A 262 -10.44 -4.51 -3.49
C ALA A 262 -11.18 -4.75 -4.83
N ILE A 263 -10.45 -4.84 -5.95
CA ILE A 263 -11.04 -5.15 -7.26
C ILE A 263 -11.66 -6.55 -7.25
N THR A 264 -11.01 -7.57 -6.63
CA THR A 264 -11.63 -8.91 -6.53
C THR A 264 -12.92 -8.90 -5.73
N LEU A 265 -12.95 -8.14 -4.64
CA LEU A 265 -14.15 -7.99 -3.81
C LEU A 265 -15.30 -7.36 -4.61
N LEU A 266 -14.98 -6.32 -5.40
CA LEU A 266 -15.96 -5.66 -6.28
C LEU A 266 -16.45 -6.61 -7.39
N VAL A 267 -15.57 -7.41 -8.00
CA VAL A 267 -15.94 -8.40 -9.02
C VAL A 267 -16.85 -9.47 -8.43
N ASN A 268 -16.58 -9.98 -7.22
CA ASN A 268 -17.48 -10.90 -6.54
C ASN A 268 -18.87 -10.30 -6.33
N TYR A 269 -18.96 -9.03 -5.93
CA TYR A 269 -20.23 -8.33 -5.79
C TYR A 269 -20.98 -8.26 -7.13
N LEU A 270 -20.31 -7.87 -8.21
CA LEU A 270 -20.87 -7.77 -9.56
C LEU A 270 -21.32 -9.13 -10.13
N ASP A 271 -20.66 -10.20 -9.74
CA ASP A 271 -21.05 -11.59 -10.05
C ASP A 271 -22.27 -12.06 -9.22
N GLY A 272 -22.76 -11.25 -8.28
CA GLY A 272 -23.84 -11.60 -7.36
C GLY A 272 -23.39 -12.40 -6.14
N ASN A 273 -22.08 -12.55 -5.91
CA ASN A 273 -21.48 -13.26 -4.78
C ASN A 273 -21.01 -12.24 -3.71
N VAL A 274 -21.96 -11.65 -3.00
CA VAL A 274 -21.66 -10.60 -2.01
C VAL A 274 -20.95 -11.18 -0.80
N ILE A 275 -19.70 -10.78 -0.59
CA ILE A 275 -18.95 -11.15 0.61
C ILE A 275 -19.44 -10.30 1.78
N LYS A 276 -19.67 -10.94 2.93
CA LYS A 276 -20.13 -10.31 4.16
C LYS A 276 -19.34 -10.85 5.34
N ASP A 277 -19.14 -10.00 6.36
CA ASP A 277 -18.58 -10.43 7.63
C ASP A 277 -19.54 -11.31 8.45
N SER A 278 -19.14 -11.70 9.64
CA SER A 278 -19.94 -12.55 10.54
C SER A 278 -21.22 -11.88 11.06
N GLU A 279 -21.31 -10.54 10.96
CA GLU A 279 -22.50 -9.75 11.34
C GLU A 279 -23.41 -9.47 10.12
N GLY A 280 -23.01 -9.90 8.92
CA GLY A 280 -23.75 -9.67 7.68
C GLY A 280 -23.51 -8.28 7.07
N LYS A 281 -22.49 -7.56 7.52
CA LYS A 281 -22.12 -6.26 7.02
C LYS A 281 -21.13 -6.35 5.85
N ALA A 282 -20.95 -5.24 5.14
CA ALA A 282 -19.88 -5.10 4.17
C ALA A 282 -18.52 -5.22 4.86
N PRO A 283 -17.56 -5.97 4.29
CA PRO A 283 -16.29 -6.23 4.96
C PRO A 283 -15.43 -4.98 5.11
N TYR A 284 -14.75 -4.88 6.22
CA TYR A 284 -13.68 -3.95 6.46
C TYR A 284 -12.41 -4.77 6.74
N PHE A 285 -11.50 -4.81 5.77
CA PHE A 285 -10.28 -5.57 5.85
C PHE A 285 -9.10 -4.64 6.12
N ASP A 286 -8.41 -4.85 7.24
CA ASP A 286 -7.22 -4.11 7.68
C ASP A 286 -6.05 -5.04 8.03
N SER A 287 -6.15 -6.30 7.65
CA SER A 287 -5.20 -7.35 8.00
C SER A 287 -4.16 -7.64 6.91
N LEU A 288 -4.00 -6.77 5.91
CA LEU A 288 -2.95 -6.94 4.91
C LEU A 288 -1.58 -6.84 5.58
N GLU A 289 -0.90 -7.98 5.71
CA GLU A 289 0.41 -8.07 6.32
C GLU A 289 1.50 -7.72 5.32
N LEU A 290 2.26 -6.67 5.62
CA LEU A 290 3.31 -6.17 4.75
C LEU A 290 4.62 -6.95 4.94
N PHE A 291 5.34 -7.17 3.86
CA PHE A 291 6.67 -7.76 3.91
C PHE A 291 7.74 -6.73 4.28
N THR A 292 8.85 -7.21 4.82
CA THR A 292 10.02 -6.39 5.15
C THR A 292 11.25 -6.90 4.41
N VAL A 293 12.02 -5.95 3.88
CA VAL A 293 13.30 -6.21 3.21
C VAL A 293 14.44 -5.76 4.12
N THR A 294 15.36 -6.69 4.35
CA THR A 294 16.58 -6.51 5.14
C THR A 294 17.78 -7.02 4.36
N SER A 295 18.99 -6.92 4.89
CA SER A 295 20.20 -7.48 4.26
C SER A 295 20.09 -8.98 3.91
N ASP A 296 19.24 -9.73 4.61
CA ASP A 296 19.09 -11.17 4.42
C ASP A 296 18.35 -11.54 3.12
N ASN A 297 17.51 -10.63 2.59
CA ASN A 297 16.66 -10.90 1.42
C ASN A 297 16.72 -9.81 0.34
N ALA A 298 17.46 -8.73 0.56
CA ALA A 298 17.47 -7.56 -0.35
C ALA A 298 17.92 -7.91 -1.77
N GLU A 299 18.89 -8.81 -1.96
CA GLU A 299 19.35 -9.23 -3.30
C GLU A 299 18.23 -9.92 -4.09
N ASP A 300 17.47 -10.78 -3.44
CA ASP A 300 16.38 -11.51 -4.08
C ASP A 300 15.19 -10.60 -4.39
N PHE A 301 14.86 -9.69 -3.49
CA PHE A 301 13.88 -8.64 -3.73
C PHE A 301 14.32 -7.68 -4.84
N TYR A 302 15.59 -7.31 -4.90
CA TYR A 302 16.12 -6.49 -5.99
C TYR A 302 15.89 -7.15 -7.35
N LYS A 303 16.21 -8.45 -7.49
CA LYS A 303 15.98 -9.20 -8.72
C LYS A 303 14.49 -9.29 -9.07
N PHE A 304 13.64 -9.54 -8.08
CA PHE A 304 12.19 -9.64 -8.26
C PHE A 304 11.57 -8.31 -8.69
N LEU A 305 11.89 -7.24 -7.98
CA LEU A 305 11.32 -5.90 -8.23
C LEU A 305 11.92 -5.21 -9.47
N SER A 306 13.10 -5.63 -9.93
CA SER A 306 13.72 -5.13 -11.16
C SER A 306 13.23 -5.83 -12.43
N ASP A 307 12.54 -6.96 -12.30
CA ASP A 307 11.95 -7.67 -13.43
C ASP A 307 10.55 -7.12 -13.71
N GLU A 308 10.36 -6.46 -14.85
CA GLU A 308 9.07 -5.88 -15.25
C GLU A 308 7.93 -6.91 -15.29
N ALA A 309 8.23 -8.20 -15.51
CA ALA A 309 7.23 -9.26 -15.51
C ALA A 309 6.83 -9.74 -14.11
N LEU A 310 7.58 -9.37 -13.07
CA LEU A 310 7.39 -9.84 -11.70
C LEU A 310 7.08 -8.72 -10.72
N SER A 311 7.63 -7.54 -10.93
CA SER A 311 7.67 -6.43 -9.96
C SER A 311 6.32 -6.05 -9.37
N THR A 312 5.24 -6.25 -10.10
CA THR A 312 3.87 -5.99 -9.69
C THR A 312 3.02 -7.26 -9.48
N HIS A 313 3.65 -8.46 -9.56
CA HIS A 313 2.99 -9.76 -9.37
C HIS A 313 3.24 -10.34 -7.98
N THR A 314 3.29 -9.50 -6.96
CA THR A 314 3.27 -9.96 -5.55
C THR A 314 2.00 -10.73 -5.22
N ILE A 315 0.90 -10.45 -5.94
CA ILE A 315 -0.26 -11.34 -6.10
C ILE A 315 -0.27 -11.83 -7.54
N SER A 316 -0.23 -13.13 -7.76
CA SER A 316 -0.24 -13.74 -9.08
C SER A 316 -1.65 -13.75 -9.70
N ASP A 317 -1.71 -13.93 -11.02
CA ASP A 317 -2.99 -14.09 -11.73
C ASP A 317 -3.84 -15.24 -11.15
N GLU A 318 -3.19 -16.35 -10.77
CA GLU A 318 -3.87 -17.49 -10.15
C GLU A 318 -4.46 -17.14 -8.78
N GLU A 319 -3.73 -16.41 -7.95
CA GLU A 319 -4.22 -15.95 -6.65
C GLU A 319 -5.40 -14.99 -6.80
N TYR A 320 -5.35 -14.04 -7.74
CA TYR A 320 -6.49 -13.17 -8.04
C TYR A 320 -7.73 -13.99 -8.49
N GLN A 321 -7.53 -14.97 -9.37
CA GLN A 321 -8.62 -15.86 -9.81
C GLN A 321 -9.18 -16.71 -8.67
N ASN A 322 -8.34 -17.14 -7.73
CA ASN A 322 -8.75 -17.92 -6.55
C ASN A 322 -9.48 -17.09 -5.48
N LEU A 323 -9.41 -15.76 -5.53
CA LEU A 323 -10.21 -14.86 -4.70
C LEU A 323 -11.65 -14.67 -5.22
N LEU A 324 -11.99 -15.24 -6.39
CA LEU A 324 -13.32 -15.15 -6.95
C LEU A 324 -14.17 -16.39 -6.59
N VAL A 325 -15.33 -16.17 -6.00
CA VAL A 325 -16.29 -17.24 -5.64
C VAL A 325 -16.66 -18.12 -6.83
N ARG A 326 -16.73 -17.52 -8.04
CA ARG A 326 -17.03 -18.27 -9.28
C ARG A 326 -15.99 -19.33 -9.63
N ASN A 327 -14.75 -19.18 -9.14
CA ASN A 327 -13.65 -20.12 -9.38
C ASN A 327 -13.32 -20.97 -8.17
N ASN A 328 -13.63 -20.48 -6.96
CA ASN A 328 -13.32 -21.13 -5.71
C ASN A 328 -14.51 -20.95 -4.73
N ALA A 329 -15.26 -22.03 -4.52
CA ALA A 329 -16.45 -22.00 -3.67
C ALA A 329 -16.14 -21.80 -2.16
N GLU A 330 -14.87 -21.87 -1.75
CA GLU A 330 -14.45 -21.65 -0.35
C GLU A 330 -14.31 -20.17 -0.03
N VAL A 331 -14.32 -19.28 -1.04
CA VAL A 331 -14.15 -17.84 -0.86
C VAL A 331 -15.32 -17.26 -0.07
N ASN A 332 -14.97 -16.70 1.07
CA ASN A 332 -15.84 -15.99 1.99
C ASN A 332 -15.02 -14.92 2.74
N TYR A 333 -15.57 -14.29 3.76
CA TYR A 333 -14.88 -13.28 4.57
C TYR A 333 -13.58 -13.83 5.17
N ASP A 334 -13.63 -14.99 5.83
CA ASP A 334 -12.45 -15.59 6.49
C ASP A 334 -11.36 -15.95 5.48
N TYR A 335 -11.74 -16.38 4.27
CA TYR A 335 -10.78 -16.64 3.21
C TYR A 335 -9.98 -15.39 2.81
N TYR A 336 -10.66 -14.24 2.72
CA TYR A 336 -9.99 -12.96 2.49
C TYR A 336 -9.08 -12.56 3.64
N VAL A 337 -9.52 -12.73 4.89
CA VAL A 337 -8.70 -12.47 6.08
C VAL A 337 -7.45 -13.32 6.07
N ASP A 338 -7.59 -14.64 5.84
CA ASP A 338 -6.46 -15.56 5.77
C ASP A 338 -5.50 -15.22 4.62
N PHE A 339 -6.04 -14.89 3.45
CA PHE A 339 -5.23 -14.49 2.30
C PHE A 339 -4.37 -13.25 2.60
N MET A 340 -4.96 -12.22 3.20
CA MET A 340 -4.25 -10.99 3.53
C MET A 340 -3.25 -11.15 4.67
N ALA A 341 -3.59 -11.95 5.68
CA ALA A 341 -2.69 -12.27 6.79
C ALA A 341 -1.45 -13.07 6.34
N ASN A 342 -1.58 -13.87 5.27
CA ASN A 342 -0.48 -14.65 4.71
C ASN A 342 0.21 -13.96 3.51
N TYR A 343 -0.15 -12.71 3.19
CA TYR A 343 0.36 -12.03 2.00
C TYR A 343 1.90 -11.91 2.02
N ALA A 344 2.49 -11.47 3.13
CA ALA A 344 3.94 -11.34 3.26
C ALA A 344 4.68 -12.66 3.03
N GLU A 345 4.21 -13.77 3.65
CA GLU A 345 4.80 -15.10 3.46
C GLU A 345 4.71 -15.58 2.01
N ASN A 346 3.59 -15.31 1.35
CA ASN A 346 3.39 -15.64 -0.06
C ASN A 346 4.34 -14.86 -0.97
N VAL A 347 4.62 -13.60 -0.64
CA VAL A 347 5.60 -12.78 -1.38
C VAL A 347 7.01 -13.32 -1.16
N TYR A 348 7.43 -13.62 0.09
CA TYR A 348 8.74 -14.22 0.37
C TYR A 348 8.95 -15.51 -0.41
N ALA A 349 7.95 -16.40 -0.44
CA ALA A 349 8.04 -17.66 -1.19
C ALA A 349 8.23 -17.42 -2.70
N LYS A 350 7.56 -16.42 -3.29
CA LYS A 350 7.71 -16.08 -4.72
C LYS A 350 9.08 -15.49 -5.03
N VAL A 351 9.57 -14.61 -4.16
CA VAL A 351 10.88 -13.98 -4.27
C VAL A 351 11.98 -15.04 -4.21
N GLU A 352 11.93 -15.94 -3.23
CA GLU A 352 12.86 -17.08 -3.10
C GLU A 352 12.78 -18.02 -4.32
N ALA A 353 11.57 -18.36 -4.77
CA ALA A 353 11.39 -19.20 -5.95
C ALA A 353 11.97 -18.56 -7.23
N ASN A 354 11.93 -17.25 -7.36
CA ASN A 354 12.54 -16.53 -8.47
C ASN A 354 14.08 -16.55 -8.36
N ALA A 355 14.63 -16.31 -7.20
CA ALA A 355 16.08 -16.36 -6.95
C ALA A 355 16.69 -17.73 -7.29
N ASN A 356 15.96 -18.80 -7.03
CA ASN A 356 16.40 -20.17 -7.32
C ASN A 356 16.29 -20.57 -8.82
N ARG A 357 15.69 -19.72 -9.67
CA ARG A 357 15.58 -19.96 -11.14
C ARG A 357 16.69 -19.29 -11.95
N ALA A 358 17.41 -18.34 -11.36
CA ALA A 358 18.51 -17.59 -11.97
C ALA A 358 19.86 -18.31 -11.77
#